data_24d83495cfb396437e77397ba4cb1a7f
#
_entry.id   24d83495cfb396437e77397ba4cb1a7f
#
_cell.length_a   1.000
_cell.length_b   1.000
_cell.length_c   1.000
_cell.angle_alpha   90.00
_cell.angle_beta   90.00
_cell.angle_gamma   90.00
#
_symmetry.space_group_name_H-M   'P 1'
#
loop_
_entity.id
_entity.type
_entity.pdbx_description
1 polymer ?
#
loop_
_entity_poly.entity_id
_entity_poly.type
_entity_poly.pdbx_seq_one_letter_code
_entity_poly.pdbx_strand_id
1 'polypeptide(L)'
;IPMLVNNLREPDNYGAYKSKSTNIFANAKKQGYQTAFISAQGLEGLSNWIGIHDIDLWEDTQIRPAPDVGADVVLTPSVEKATLDWNKPFLMVLNSRAPHIPYERNIPQGFAKFSTPRLSDDVAQKKNEYDDAVRLYDKELASAIRTALAKSKLPVLVFITSDHGERVGDNGLFGHSVVEMPIAQVPFLYFSNDPAYAMKEISPQMPLNHYQVATLINKMLGYDVSNPNQKDDSFFITGGDIRGLSERVTYHLNALPEAER
;
A
#
# COMPACT_ATOMS: atom_id res chain seq x y z
N ILE A 1 -4.06 2.09 -5.07
CA ILE A 1 -3.12 1.02 -5.50
C ILE A 1 -2.74 1.16 -6.98
N PRO A 2 -3.66 1.20 -7.96
CA PRO A 2 -3.28 1.24 -9.39
C PRO A 2 -2.36 2.41 -9.77
N MET A 3 -2.56 3.59 -9.22
CA MET A 3 -1.71 4.76 -9.49
C MET A 3 -0.27 4.55 -8.99
N LEU A 4 -0.11 4.03 -7.78
CA LEU A 4 1.20 3.71 -7.21
C LEU A 4 1.93 2.67 -8.07
N VAL A 5 1.27 1.56 -8.41
CA VAL A 5 1.86 0.48 -9.21
C VAL A 5 2.25 0.93 -10.62
N ASN A 6 1.46 1.80 -11.24
CA ASN A 6 1.73 2.31 -12.59
C ASN A 6 2.57 3.59 -12.61
N ASN A 7 3.03 4.06 -11.46
CA ASN A 7 3.78 5.30 -11.33
C ASN A 7 3.07 6.49 -11.98
N LEU A 8 1.80 6.67 -11.67
CA LEU A 8 0.98 7.72 -12.24
C LEU A 8 0.84 8.88 -11.27
N ARG A 9 1.07 10.07 -11.79
CA ARG A 9 0.76 11.33 -11.11
C ARG A 9 -0.69 11.74 -11.38
N GLU A 10 -1.12 11.64 -12.62
CA GLU A 10 -2.47 11.97 -13.05
C GLU A 10 -3.35 10.72 -13.10
N PRO A 11 -4.47 10.67 -12.36
CA PRO A 11 -5.31 9.46 -12.25
C PRO A 11 -6.05 9.12 -13.56
N ASP A 12 -6.24 10.11 -14.44
CA ASP A 12 -6.93 9.99 -15.72
C ASP A 12 -6.01 9.69 -16.90
N ASN A 13 -4.74 9.37 -16.65
CA ASN A 13 -3.79 9.03 -17.71
C ASN A 13 -3.97 7.58 -18.19
N TYR A 14 -5.05 7.32 -18.89
CA TYR A 14 -5.35 5.98 -19.45
C TYR A 14 -4.30 5.46 -20.44
N GLY A 15 -3.58 6.35 -21.11
CA GLY A 15 -2.49 5.98 -22.00
C GLY A 15 -1.36 5.27 -21.24
N ALA A 16 -0.98 5.78 -20.08
CA ALA A 16 0.03 5.17 -19.23
C ALA A 16 -0.42 3.83 -18.65
N TYR A 17 -1.67 3.70 -18.23
CA TYR A 17 -2.23 2.41 -17.81
C TYR A 17 -2.15 1.35 -18.91
N LYS A 18 -2.48 1.72 -20.15
CA LYS A 18 -2.45 0.79 -21.30
C LYS A 18 -1.03 0.43 -21.72
N SER A 19 -0.12 1.38 -21.73
CA SER A 19 1.27 1.17 -22.16
C SER A 19 2.08 0.39 -21.14
N LYS A 20 1.73 0.48 -19.85
CA LYS A 20 2.47 -0.07 -18.70
C LYS A 20 3.95 0.29 -18.67
N SER A 21 4.32 1.37 -19.38
CA SER A 21 5.72 1.78 -19.54
C SER A 21 6.40 2.12 -18.21
N THR A 22 5.63 2.55 -17.23
CA THR A 22 6.08 2.92 -15.89
C THR A 22 5.59 1.97 -14.79
N ASN A 23 4.93 0.86 -15.17
CA ASN A 23 4.45 -0.12 -14.22
C ASN A 23 5.61 -0.87 -13.57
N ILE A 24 5.64 -0.89 -12.23
CA ILE A 24 6.75 -1.46 -11.45
C ILE A 24 6.92 -2.97 -11.69
N PHE A 25 5.82 -3.73 -11.87
CA PHE A 25 5.92 -5.17 -12.15
C PHE A 25 6.43 -5.45 -13.55
N ALA A 26 5.89 -4.73 -14.56
CA ALA A 26 6.37 -4.85 -15.94
C ALA A 26 7.86 -4.52 -16.03
N ASN A 27 8.31 -3.49 -15.33
CA ASN A 27 9.71 -3.07 -15.33
C ASN A 27 10.59 -4.05 -14.54
N ALA A 28 10.16 -4.53 -13.38
CA ALA A 28 10.85 -5.56 -12.63
C ALA A 28 11.05 -6.84 -13.47
N LYS A 29 10.00 -7.28 -14.14
CA LYS A 29 10.05 -8.46 -15.00
C LYS A 29 11.03 -8.32 -16.17
N LYS A 30 11.09 -7.15 -16.82
CA LYS A 30 12.08 -6.83 -17.85
C LYS A 30 13.52 -6.89 -17.33
N GLN A 31 13.75 -6.62 -16.06
CA GLN A 31 15.05 -6.73 -15.40
C GLN A 31 15.34 -8.12 -14.83
N GLY A 32 14.48 -9.11 -15.11
CA GLY A 32 14.67 -10.50 -14.68
C GLY A 32 14.28 -10.77 -13.23
N TYR A 33 13.54 -9.85 -12.60
CA TYR A 33 12.96 -10.11 -11.28
C TYR A 33 11.75 -11.02 -11.40
N GLN A 34 11.58 -11.89 -10.42
CA GLN A 34 10.31 -12.55 -10.17
C GLN A 34 9.35 -11.55 -9.54
N THR A 35 8.08 -11.66 -9.83
CA THR A 35 7.08 -10.70 -9.38
C THR A 35 5.96 -11.39 -8.60
N ALA A 36 5.60 -10.82 -7.45
CA ALA A 36 4.54 -11.35 -6.61
C ALA A 36 3.62 -10.24 -6.10
N PHE A 37 2.33 -10.51 -6.09
CA PHE A 37 1.32 -9.69 -5.44
C PHE A 37 0.44 -10.58 -4.56
N ILE A 38 0.50 -10.34 -3.25
CA ILE A 38 -0.24 -11.08 -2.24
C ILE A 38 -1.16 -10.10 -1.51
N SER A 39 -2.47 -10.36 -1.57
CA SER A 39 -3.48 -9.45 -1.03
C SER A 39 -4.37 -10.13 -0.01
N ALA A 40 -4.55 -9.48 1.13
CA ALA A 40 -5.54 -9.84 2.14
C ALA A 40 -6.96 -9.35 1.80
N GLN A 41 -7.17 -8.79 0.62
CA GLN A 41 -8.50 -8.40 0.12
C GLN A 41 -8.67 -8.78 -1.35
N GLY A 42 -9.93 -9.02 -1.75
CA GLY A 42 -10.27 -9.23 -3.15
C GLY A 42 -10.08 -7.94 -3.95
N LEU A 43 -9.43 -8.05 -5.10
CA LEU A 43 -9.14 -6.94 -6.00
C LEU A 43 -9.85 -7.11 -7.35
N GLU A 44 -11.04 -7.69 -7.34
CA GLU A 44 -11.88 -7.82 -8.54
C GLU A 44 -12.05 -6.46 -9.24
N GLY A 45 -11.84 -6.46 -10.55
CA GLY A 45 -11.87 -5.24 -11.37
C GLY A 45 -10.61 -4.37 -11.31
N LEU A 46 -9.73 -4.53 -10.32
CA LEU A 46 -8.47 -3.80 -10.24
C LEU A 46 -7.27 -4.57 -10.81
N SER A 47 -7.35 -5.88 -10.95
CA SER A 47 -6.25 -6.75 -11.40
C SER A 47 -5.65 -6.31 -12.74
N ASN A 48 -6.49 -5.95 -13.70
CA ASN A 48 -6.02 -5.44 -15.00
C ASN A 48 -5.31 -4.07 -14.89
N TRP A 49 -5.74 -3.22 -13.96
CA TRP A 49 -5.14 -1.90 -13.71
C TRP A 49 -3.80 -2.02 -12.96
N ILE A 50 -3.65 -3.06 -12.16
CA ILE A 50 -2.40 -3.37 -11.47
C ILE A 50 -1.40 -4.04 -12.41
N GLY A 51 -1.88 -4.74 -13.43
CA GLY A 51 -1.04 -5.43 -14.41
C GLY A 51 -0.81 -6.90 -14.08
N ILE A 52 -1.88 -7.64 -13.80
CA ILE A 52 -1.84 -9.06 -13.42
C ILE A 52 -0.99 -9.94 -14.35
N HIS A 53 -0.91 -9.60 -15.65
CA HIS A 53 -0.13 -10.35 -16.63
C HIS A 53 1.40 -10.22 -16.46
N ASP A 54 1.84 -9.24 -15.71
CA ASP A 54 3.24 -9.00 -15.38
C ASP A 54 3.62 -9.52 -13.97
N ILE A 55 2.72 -10.29 -13.35
CA ILE A 55 2.88 -10.83 -12.00
C ILE A 55 2.92 -12.35 -12.08
N ASP A 56 4.04 -12.95 -11.64
CA ASP A 56 4.25 -14.40 -11.70
C ASP A 56 3.45 -15.12 -10.61
N LEU A 57 3.31 -14.54 -9.43
CA LEU A 57 2.52 -15.06 -8.32
C LEU A 57 1.45 -14.02 -7.94
N TRP A 58 0.21 -14.30 -8.29
CA TRP A 58 -0.94 -13.50 -7.87
C TRP A 58 -1.79 -14.28 -6.88
N GLU A 59 -1.90 -13.77 -5.66
CA GLU A 59 -2.83 -14.27 -4.65
C GLU A 59 -3.69 -13.13 -4.14
N ASP A 60 -4.99 -13.25 -4.26
CA ASP A 60 -5.94 -12.37 -3.59
C ASP A 60 -7.02 -13.19 -2.86
N THR A 61 -7.57 -12.63 -1.83
CA THR A 61 -8.71 -13.23 -1.14
C THR A 61 -9.98 -12.86 -1.86
N GLN A 62 -10.36 -13.62 -2.88
CA GLN A 62 -11.66 -13.49 -3.54
C GLN A 62 -12.83 -13.77 -2.57
N ILE A 63 -12.56 -14.50 -1.52
CA ILE A 63 -13.51 -14.83 -0.48
C ILE A 63 -13.17 -13.94 0.72
N ARG A 64 -14.14 -13.18 1.19
CA ARG A 64 -14.02 -12.50 2.48
C ARG A 64 -13.65 -13.55 3.50
N PRO A 65 -12.54 -13.40 4.25
CA PRO A 65 -12.23 -14.36 5.31
C PRO A 65 -13.44 -14.46 6.22
N ALA A 66 -13.66 -15.65 6.74
CA ALA A 66 -14.72 -15.85 7.73
C ALA A 66 -14.53 -14.81 8.85
N PRO A 67 -15.61 -14.24 9.39
CA PRO A 67 -15.52 -13.13 10.36
C PRO A 67 -14.65 -13.40 11.59
N ASP A 68 -14.37 -14.66 11.86
CA ASP A 68 -13.57 -15.14 13.00
C ASP A 68 -12.07 -15.30 12.67
N VAL A 69 -11.66 -15.20 11.41
CA VAL A 69 -10.29 -15.48 10.99
C VAL A 69 -9.43 -14.20 10.88
N GLY A 70 -10.05 -13.07 10.51
CA GLY A 70 -9.34 -11.83 10.20
C GLY A 70 -8.66 -11.83 8.83
N ALA A 71 -8.59 -10.66 8.20
CA ALA A 71 -8.13 -10.58 6.82
C ALA A 71 -6.63 -10.84 6.66
N ASP A 72 -5.81 -10.19 7.46
CA ASP A 72 -4.36 -10.16 7.27
C ASP A 72 -3.64 -11.44 7.72
N VAL A 73 -4.32 -12.35 8.42
CA VAL A 73 -3.73 -13.64 8.83
C VAL A 73 -3.31 -14.52 7.65
N VAL A 74 -3.77 -14.20 6.43
CA VAL A 74 -3.38 -14.92 5.21
C VAL A 74 -1.99 -14.53 4.70
N LEU A 75 -1.48 -13.34 5.06
CA LEU A 75 -0.24 -12.80 4.47
C LEU A 75 0.97 -13.69 4.79
N THR A 76 1.19 -14.03 6.06
CA THR A 76 2.33 -14.87 6.44
C THR A 76 2.30 -16.25 5.78
N PRO A 77 1.20 -17.04 5.85
CA PRO A 77 1.12 -18.32 5.16
C PRO A 77 1.31 -18.24 3.64
N SER A 78 0.83 -17.16 3.00
CA SER A 78 1.02 -16.97 1.57
C SER A 78 2.49 -16.71 1.22
N VAL A 79 3.21 -15.91 2.01
CA VAL A 79 4.66 -15.72 1.83
C VAL A 79 5.43 -17.03 2.12
N GLU A 80 5.01 -17.80 3.11
CA GLU A 80 5.63 -19.12 3.39
C GLU A 80 5.51 -20.08 2.22
N LYS A 81 4.34 -20.12 1.58
CA LYS A 81 4.01 -21.00 0.45
C LYS A 81 4.45 -20.46 -0.91
N ALA A 82 4.86 -19.20 -0.97
CA ALA A 82 5.23 -18.57 -2.24
C ALA A 82 6.28 -19.37 -3.01
N THR A 83 5.97 -19.66 -4.27
CA THR A 83 6.77 -20.50 -5.18
C THR A 83 7.89 -19.72 -5.88
N LEU A 84 8.46 -18.72 -5.18
CA LEU A 84 9.58 -17.94 -5.67
C LEU A 84 10.92 -18.68 -5.47
N ASP A 85 11.84 -18.50 -6.40
CA ASP A 85 13.23 -18.86 -6.20
C ASP A 85 13.94 -17.77 -5.38
N TRP A 86 14.05 -17.97 -4.08
CA TRP A 86 14.59 -17.00 -3.13
C TRP A 86 16.08 -16.68 -3.29
N ASN A 87 16.76 -17.34 -4.26
CA ASN A 87 18.13 -17.02 -4.69
C ASN A 87 18.15 -15.99 -5.82
N LYS A 88 17.01 -15.61 -6.38
CA LYS A 88 16.87 -14.64 -7.48
C LYS A 88 16.24 -13.35 -7.01
N PRO A 89 16.49 -12.25 -7.71
CA PRO A 89 15.80 -10.98 -7.43
C PRO A 89 14.28 -11.14 -7.52
N PHE A 90 13.56 -10.48 -6.63
CA PHE A 90 12.10 -10.44 -6.67
C PHE A 90 11.56 -9.05 -6.30
N LEU A 91 10.40 -8.73 -6.83
CA LEU A 91 9.55 -7.64 -6.40
C LEU A 91 8.26 -8.23 -5.84
N MET A 92 8.01 -8.06 -4.55
CA MET A 92 6.80 -8.54 -3.89
C MET A 92 6.02 -7.37 -3.31
N VAL A 93 4.73 -7.32 -3.57
CA VAL A 93 3.80 -6.40 -2.93
C VAL A 93 2.88 -7.20 -2.01
N LEU A 94 2.84 -6.80 -0.74
CA LEU A 94 1.91 -7.31 0.27
C LEU A 94 0.84 -6.24 0.49
N ASN A 95 -0.42 -6.57 0.20
CA ASN A 95 -1.54 -5.67 0.37
C ASN A 95 -2.41 -6.11 1.56
N SER A 96 -2.33 -5.34 2.62
CA SER A 96 -3.08 -5.54 3.86
C SER A 96 -4.51 -5.01 3.74
N ARG A 97 -5.41 -5.51 4.57
CA ARG A 97 -6.78 -5.04 4.72
C ARG A 97 -7.14 -4.63 6.14
N ALA A 98 -6.44 -5.08 7.17
CA ALA A 98 -6.91 -4.99 8.55
C ALA A 98 -7.41 -3.60 8.98
N PRO A 99 -6.73 -2.48 8.68
CA PRO A 99 -7.21 -1.15 9.08
C PRO A 99 -8.34 -0.58 8.21
N HIS A 100 -8.92 -1.35 7.31
CA HIS A 100 -10.02 -0.90 6.44
C HIS A 100 -11.38 -1.07 7.14
N ILE A 101 -12.25 -0.08 7.04
CA ILE A 101 -13.64 -0.15 7.54
C ILE A 101 -14.44 -1.26 6.81
N PRO A 102 -15.32 -2.01 7.48
CA PRO A 102 -15.61 -2.04 8.91
C PRO A 102 -14.55 -2.84 9.68
N TYR A 103 -13.93 -2.20 10.67
CA TYR A 103 -12.73 -2.69 11.35
C TYR A 103 -12.96 -4.01 12.07
N GLU A 104 -14.07 -4.14 12.78
CA GLU A 104 -14.43 -5.32 13.59
C GLU A 104 -14.44 -6.62 12.77
N ARG A 105 -14.76 -6.52 11.47
CA ARG A 105 -14.80 -7.68 10.57
C ARG A 105 -13.43 -8.20 10.14
N ASN A 106 -12.40 -7.40 10.36
CA ASN A 106 -11.03 -7.76 10.00
C ASN A 106 -10.24 -8.35 11.17
N ILE A 107 -10.81 -8.30 12.38
CA ILE A 107 -10.16 -8.73 13.62
C ILE A 107 -10.55 -10.17 13.92
N PRO A 108 -9.58 -11.11 14.08
CA PRO A 108 -9.88 -12.49 14.47
C PRO A 108 -10.55 -12.58 15.84
N GLN A 109 -11.40 -13.56 16.01
CA GLN A 109 -12.02 -13.84 17.30
C GLN A 109 -10.95 -14.02 18.39
N GLY A 110 -11.12 -13.35 19.51
CA GLY A 110 -10.20 -13.42 20.66
C GLY A 110 -8.91 -12.59 20.47
N PHE A 111 -8.73 -11.90 19.34
CA PHE A 111 -7.57 -11.04 19.14
C PHE A 111 -7.73 -9.64 19.73
N ALA A 112 -8.98 -9.13 19.80
CA ALA A 112 -9.29 -7.81 20.33
C ALA A 112 -8.70 -7.60 21.73
N LYS A 113 -8.10 -6.42 21.93
CA LYS A 113 -7.51 -5.99 23.23
C LYS A 113 -8.19 -4.73 23.76
N PHE A 114 -8.60 -3.85 22.86
CA PHE A 114 -9.13 -2.53 23.19
C PHE A 114 -10.65 -2.47 23.01
N SER A 115 -11.16 -3.13 21.96
CA SER A 115 -12.58 -3.20 21.68
C SER A 115 -13.26 -4.32 22.45
N THR A 116 -14.56 -4.13 22.72
CA THR A 116 -15.41 -5.17 23.29
C THR A 116 -16.25 -5.83 22.19
N PRO A 117 -16.68 -7.09 22.32
CA PRO A 117 -17.51 -7.75 21.31
C PRO A 117 -18.95 -7.21 21.26
N ARG A 118 -19.14 -5.92 21.22
CA ARG A 118 -20.42 -5.25 21.05
C ARG A 118 -20.40 -4.45 19.78
N LEU A 119 -21.32 -4.73 18.90
CA LEU A 119 -21.64 -3.85 17.78
C LEU A 119 -22.31 -2.60 18.38
N SER A 120 -21.53 -1.58 18.56
CA SER A 120 -21.98 -0.28 19.04
C SER A 120 -21.54 0.76 18.03
N ASP A 121 -22.42 1.69 17.69
CA ASP A 121 -22.05 2.89 16.91
C ASP A 121 -21.34 3.95 17.72
N ASP A 122 -20.95 3.63 18.95
CA ASP A 122 -20.17 4.51 19.80
C ASP A 122 -18.80 4.80 19.18
N VAL A 123 -18.46 6.08 19.12
CA VAL A 123 -17.18 6.59 18.56
C VAL A 123 -15.98 5.95 19.28
N ALA A 124 -16.06 5.80 20.60
CA ALA A 124 -14.97 5.21 21.38
C ALA A 124 -14.78 3.73 21.04
N GLN A 125 -15.87 2.98 20.84
CA GLN A 125 -15.81 1.56 20.45
C GLN A 125 -15.20 1.42 19.06
N LYS A 126 -15.61 2.23 18.08
CA LYS A 126 -15.04 2.20 16.73
C LYS A 126 -13.56 2.57 16.68
N LYS A 127 -13.12 3.51 17.51
CA LYS A 127 -11.70 3.83 17.67
C LYS A 127 -10.92 2.63 18.21
N ASN A 128 -11.45 1.96 19.23
CA ASN A 128 -10.84 0.76 19.79
C ASN A 128 -10.77 -0.40 18.76
N GLU A 129 -11.78 -0.55 17.92
CA GLU A 129 -11.78 -1.51 16.82
C GLU A 129 -10.70 -1.17 15.77
N TYR A 130 -10.55 0.11 15.43
CA TYR A 130 -9.46 0.56 14.56
C TYR A 130 -8.09 0.26 15.17
N ASP A 131 -7.87 0.55 16.45
CA ASP A 131 -6.61 0.26 17.15
C ASP A 131 -6.29 -1.24 17.19
N ASP A 132 -7.30 -2.09 17.39
CA ASP A 132 -7.13 -3.55 17.29
C ASP A 132 -6.81 -4.00 15.85
N ALA A 133 -7.40 -3.36 14.85
CA ALA A 133 -7.10 -3.64 13.43
C ALA A 133 -5.68 -3.21 13.07
N VAL A 134 -5.21 -2.05 13.52
CA VAL A 134 -3.81 -1.59 13.35
C VAL A 134 -2.84 -2.56 14.04
N ARG A 135 -3.18 -3.03 15.24
CA ARG A 135 -2.37 -4.02 15.96
C ARG A 135 -2.28 -5.36 15.21
N LEU A 136 -3.36 -5.79 14.55
CA LEU A 136 -3.35 -6.97 13.68
C LEU A 136 -2.45 -6.74 12.46
N TYR A 137 -2.63 -5.60 11.81
CA TYR A 137 -1.80 -5.18 10.67
C TYR A 137 -0.31 -5.24 11.02
N ASP A 138 0.10 -4.60 12.11
CA ASP A 138 1.50 -4.59 12.55
C ASP A 138 2.04 -6.00 12.76
N LYS A 139 1.29 -6.85 13.47
CA LYS A 139 1.68 -8.23 13.75
C LYS A 139 1.84 -9.05 12.48
N GLU A 140 0.85 -9.07 11.61
CA GLU A 140 0.82 -9.97 10.44
C GLU A 140 1.77 -9.47 9.35
N LEU A 141 1.86 -8.16 9.11
CA LEU A 141 2.80 -7.59 8.16
C LEU A 141 4.25 -7.82 8.62
N ALA A 142 4.55 -7.55 9.89
CA ALA A 142 5.89 -7.79 10.42
C ALA A 142 6.28 -9.29 10.36
N SER A 143 5.33 -10.20 10.56
CA SER A 143 5.56 -11.64 10.42
C SER A 143 5.83 -12.03 8.96
N ALA A 144 5.02 -11.55 8.02
CA ALA A 144 5.20 -11.81 6.59
C ALA A 144 6.53 -11.27 6.07
N ILE A 145 6.91 -10.05 6.48
CA ILE A 145 8.19 -9.44 6.13
C ILE A 145 9.37 -10.26 6.70
N ARG A 146 9.33 -10.64 7.98
CA ARG A 146 10.36 -11.49 8.58
C ARG A 146 10.50 -12.83 7.86
N THR A 147 9.39 -13.42 7.43
CA THR A 147 9.39 -14.65 6.63
C THR A 147 10.10 -14.45 5.29
N ALA A 148 9.80 -13.38 4.57
CA ALA A 148 10.47 -13.05 3.30
C ALA A 148 11.97 -12.80 3.50
N LEU A 149 12.35 -12.04 4.54
CA LEU A 149 13.75 -11.78 4.88
C LEU A 149 14.53 -13.07 5.22
N ALA A 150 13.91 -14.00 5.94
CA ALA A 150 14.54 -15.27 6.32
C ALA A 150 14.74 -16.20 5.12
N LYS A 151 13.84 -16.15 4.14
CA LYS A 151 13.90 -16.97 2.91
C LYS A 151 14.87 -16.40 1.87
N SER A 152 14.94 -15.09 1.72
CA SER A 152 15.79 -14.45 0.72
C SER A 152 17.27 -14.69 0.99
N LYS A 153 18.02 -14.99 -0.07
CA LYS A 153 19.50 -15.07 -0.06
C LYS A 153 20.15 -13.78 -0.57
N LEU A 154 19.35 -12.82 -0.99
CA LEU A 154 19.78 -11.52 -1.48
C LEU A 154 19.40 -10.43 -0.48
N PRO A 155 20.06 -9.28 -0.51
CA PRO A 155 19.60 -8.10 0.22
C PRO A 155 18.15 -7.76 -0.12
N VAL A 156 17.38 -7.41 0.90
CA VAL A 156 15.97 -7.04 0.74
C VAL A 156 15.77 -5.61 1.19
N LEU A 157 15.11 -4.84 0.35
CA LEU A 157 14.58 -3.52 0.66
C LEU A 157 13.08 -3.63 0.90
N VAL A 158 12.60 -2.98 1.91
CA VAL A 158 11.18 -2.96 2.26
C VAL A 158 10.68 -1.52 2.32
N PHE A 159 9.60 -1.27 1.61
CA PHE A 159 8.82 -0.03 1.68
C PHE A 159 7.45 -0.35 2.29
N ILE A 160 7.02 0.45 3.26
CA ILE A 160 5.70 0.34 3.87
C ILE A 160 4.99 1.68 3.70
N THR A 161 3.83 1.65 3.09
CA THR A 161 2.95 2.82 2.94
C THR A 161 1.49 2.35 2.86
N SER A 162 0.56 3.30 2.82
CA SER A 162 -0.85 3.03 2.54
C SER A 162 -1.26 3.70 1.23
N ASP A 163 -2.33 3.23 0.61
CA ASP A 163 -2.91 3.86 -0.60
C ASP A 163 -3.76 5.09 -0.26
N HIS A 164 -4.25 5.18 0.95
CA HIS A 164 -4.95 6.35 1.53
C HIS A 164 -4.91 6.28 3.06
N GLY A 165 -5.23 7.38 3.70
CA GLY A 165 -5.51 7.47 5.13
C GLY A 165 -6.96 7.14 5.47
N GLU A 166 -7.33 7.35 6.73
CA GLU A 166 -8.65 7.00 7.27
C GLU A 166 -9.09 8.07 8.27
N ARG A 167 -10.37 8.46 8.26
CA ARG A 167 -10.98 9.19 9.37
C ARG A 167 -11.25 8.21 10.49
N VAL A 168 -10.78 8.52 11.67
CA VAL A 168 -10.94 7.65 12.86
C VAL A 168 -11.65 8.42 13.98
N GLY A 169 -12.87 8.83 13.71
CA GLY A 169 -13.74 9.49 14.70
C GLY A 169 -13.55 11.00 14.83
N ASP A 170 -12.86 11.64 13.89
CA ASP A 170 -12.80 13.09 13.82
C ASP A 170 -14.19 13.63 13.48
N ASN A 171 -14.71 14.52 14.35
CA ASN A 171 -16.10 14.97 14.29
C ASN A 171 -17.15 13.86 14.26
N GLY A 172 -16.85 12.67 14.83
CA GLY A 172 -17.70 11.49 14.82
C GLY A 172 -17.72 10.73 13.49
N LEU A 173 -16.84 11.08 12.54
CA LEU A 173 -16.81 10.50 11.21
C LEU A 173 -15.74 9.41 11.11
N PHE A 174 -16.03 8.37 10.33
CA PHE A 174 -15.15 7.24 10.06
C PHE A 174 -15.11 6.95 8.56
N GLY A 175 -14.04 6.30 8.11
CA GLY A 175 -13.90 5.88 6.73
C GLY A 175 -13.13 6.89 5.87
N HIS A 176 -13.17 6.64 4.59
CA HIS A 176 -12.49 7.39 3.54
C HIS A 176 -13.45 7.68 2.39
N SER A 177 -13.00 8.05 1.22
CA SER A 177 -13.80 8.40 0.03
C SER A 177 -14.15 9.89 -0.06
N VAL A 178 -13.45 10.71 0.67
CA VAL A 178 -13.53 12.18 0.59
C VAL A 178 -12.14 12.76 0.39
N VAL A 179 -12.08 13.99 -0.13
CA VAL A 179 -10.81 14.68 -0.34
C VAL A 179 -10.52 15.58 0.86
N GLU A 180 -9.82 15.01 1.84
CA GLU A 180 -9.37 15.70 3.06
C GLU A 180 -7.95 15.30 3.41
N MET A 181 -7.21 16.17 4.10
CA MET A 181 -5.81 15.91 4.47
C MET A 181 -5.61 14.63 5.30
N PRO A 182 -6.43 14.29 6.30
CA PRO A 182 -6.27 13.03 7.02
C PRO A 182 -6.36 11.78 6.15
N ILE A 183 -7.08 11.87 5.02
CA ILE A 183 -7.16 10.78 4.03
C ILE A 183 -5.95 10.76 3.09
N ALA A 184 -5.32 11.90 2.88
CA ALA A 184 -4.17 12.03 2.01
C ALA A 184 -2.85 11.70 2.71
N GLN A 185 -2.78 11.90 4.02
CA GLN A 185 -1.57 11.66 4.81
C GLN A 185 -1.46 10.18 5.17
N VAL A 186 -0.39 9.55 4.71
CA VAL A 186 -0.11 8.14 4.97
C VAL A 186 1.31 7.97 5.48
N PRO A 187 1.58 6.94 6.30
CA PRO A 187 2.94 6.64 6.73
C PRO A 187 3.79 6.21 5.53
N PHE A 188 5.07 6.56 5.57
CA PHE A 188 6.07 6.01 4.70
C PHE A 188 7.27 5.56 5.54
N LEU A 189 7.54 4.26 5.51
CA LEU A 189 8.68 3.66 6.20
C LEU A 189 9.48 2.85 5.19
N TYR A 190 10.79 2.86 5.34
CA TYR A 190 11.61 1.93 4.60
C TYR A 190 12.72 1.36 5.48
N PHE A 191 13.16 0.17 5.17
CA PHE A 191 14.35 -0.42 5.76
C PHE A 191 15.00 -1.44 4.81
N SER A 192 16.26 -1.76 5.07
CA SER A 192 16.96 -2.84 4.40
C SER A 192 17.73 -3.68 5.44
N ASN A 193 17.87 -4.97 5.15
CA ASN A 193 18.76 -5.85 5.89
C ASN A 193 20.23 -5.72 5.48
N ASP A 194 20.54 -4.87 4.49
CA ASP A 194 21.91 -4.56 4.04
C ASP A 194 22.20 -3.06 4.15
N PRO A 195 23.18 -2.63 4.95
CA PRO A 195 23.54 -1.22 5.09
C PRO A 195 23.97 -0.52 3.80
N ALA A 196 24.42 -1.28 2.78
CA ALA A 196 24.78 -0.72 1.48
C ALA A 196 23.58 -0.08 0.76
N TYR A 197 22.37 -0.51 1.10
CA TYR A 197 21.12 0.05 0.60
C TYR A 197 20.47 1.04 1.56
N ALA A 198 21.21 1.56 2.53
CA ALA A 198 20.73 2.68 3.34
C ALA A 198 20.48 3.88 2.42
N MET A 199 19.21 4.28 2.31
CA MET A 199 18.81 5.33 1.38
C MET A 199 19.27 6.69 1.89
N LYS A 200 20.32 7.21 1.29
CA LYS A 200 20.85 8.56 1.55
C LYS A 200 19.99 9.66 0.90
N GLU A 201 19.11 9.26 -0.02
CA GLU A 201 18.34 10.18 -0.87
C GLU A 201 16.96 10.55 -0.29
N ILE A 202 16.51 9.87 0.76
CA ILE A 202 15.28 10.23 1.45
C ILE A 202 15.64 10.91 2.77
N SER A 203 15.41 12.21 2.80
CA SER A 203 15.39 12.93 4.08
C SER A 203 14.14 12.51 4.86
N PRO A 204 14.24 12.16 6.15
CA PRO A 204 13.06 11.87 6.98
C PRO A 204 12.05 13.03 7.06
N GLN A 205 12.46 14.21 6.65
CA GLN A 205 11.65 15.44 6.67
C GLN A 205 11.06 15.78 5.30
N MET A 206 11.35 15.00 4.25
CA MET A 206 10.82 15.25 2.92
C MET A 206 9.51 14.49 2.72
N PRO A 207 8.37 15.18 2.60
CA PRO A 207 7.13 14.52 2.30
C PRO A 207 7.20 13.88 0.90
N LEU A 208 6.76 12.63 0.81
CA LEU A 208 6.72 11.88 -0.44
C LEU A 208 5.26 11.62 -0.81
N ASN A 209 4.94 11.72 -2.08
CA ASN A 209 3.69 11.23 -2.61
C ASN A 209 3.87 9.86 -3.31
N HIS A 210 2.77 9.17 -3.61
CA HIS A 210 2.80 7.85 -4.23
C HIS A 210 3.54 7.81 -5.57
N TYR A 211 3.47 8.89 -6.35
CA TYR A 211 4.21 9.00 -7.61
C TYR A 211 5.72 8.99 -7.36
N GLN A 212 6.20 9.73 -6.36
CA GLN A 212 7.63 9.77 -6.01
C GLN A 212 8.11 8.42 -5.45
N VAL A 213 7.29 7.74 -4.64
CA VAL A 213 7.61 6.39 -4.15
C VAL A 213 7.74 5.41 -5.33
N ALA A 214 6.82 5.43 -6.27
CA ALA A 214 6.88 4.56 -7.44
C ALA A 214 8.04 4.92 -8.38
N THR A 215 8.36 6.21 -8.52
CA THR A 215 9.55 6.68 -9.25
C THR A 215 10.83 6.14 -8.63
N LEU A 216 10.91 6.15 -7.31
CA LEU A 216 12.04 5.60 -6.57
C LEU A 216 12.19 4.09 -6.81
N ILE A 217 11.09 3.33 -6.74
CA ILE A 217 11.10 1.90 -7.04
C ILE A 217 11.57 1.65 -8.48
N ASN A 218 11.05 2.38 -9.45
CA ASN A 218 11.49 2.25 -10.84
C ASN A 218 12.98 2.60 -11.01
N LYS A 219 13.48 3.64 -10.35
CA LYS A 219 14.91 4.00 -10.35
C LYS A 219 15.78 2.88 -9.78
N MET A 220 15.34 2.22 -8.72
CA MET A 220 16.03 1.06 -8.16
C MET A 220 16.02 -0.15 -9.09
N LEU A 221 14.99 -0.29 -9.92
CA LEU A 221 14.93 -1.27 -11.00
C LEU A 221 15.77 -0.88 -12.23
N GLY A 222 16.50 0.24 -12.18
CA GLY A 222 17.35 0.70 -13.28
C GLY A 222 16.66 1.55 -14.34
N TYR A 223 15.45 2.06 -14.05
CA TYR A 223 14.70 2.91 -14.97
C TYR A 223 14.70 4.36 -14.51
N ASP A 224 15.07 5.27 -15.40
CA ASP A 224 14.88 6.70 -15.19
C ASP A 224 13.50 7.09 -15.75
N VAL A 225 12.52 7.15 -14.85
CA VAL A 225 11.14 7.52 -15.19
C VAL A 225 10.88 8.95 -14.76
N SER A 226 10.31 9.72 -15.68
CA SER A 226 9.93 11.11 -15.42
C SER A 226 8.55 11.39 -16.01
N ASN A 227 7.81 12.28 -15.36
CA ASN A 227 6.59 12.83 -15.93
C ASN A 227 6.90 14.21 -16.53
N PRO A 228 6.82 14.41 -17.88
CA PRO A 228 7.14 15.67 -18.50
C PRO A 228 6.19 16.81 -18.10
N ASN A 229 5.02 16.46 -17.56
CA ASN A 229 4.03 17.42 -17.07
C ASN A 229 4.25 17.77 -15.59
N GLN A 230 5.14 17.07 -14.89
CA GLN A 230 5.46 17.40 -13.52
C GLN A 230 6.26 18.69 -13.48
N LYS A 231 5.54 19.74 -13.20
CA LYS A 231 6.13 21.03 -12.85
C LYS A 231 6.03 21.10 -11.33
N ASP A 232 7.17 21.25 -10.69
CA ASP A 232 7.22 21.50 -9.25
C ASP A 232 6.80 20.35 -8.33
N ASP A 233 6.45 20.72 -7.14
CA ASP A 233 6.06 19.95 -5.98
C ASP A 233 4.55 19.65 -5.89
N SER A 234 3.80 19.82 -6.97
CA SER A 234 2.36 19.57 -6.97
C SER A 234 2.00 18.09 -6.97
N PHE A 235 0.95 17.74 -6.26
CA PHE A 235 0.39 16.40 -6.21
C PHE A 235 -1.14 16.45 -6.20
N PHE A 236 -1.77 15.32 -6.50
CA PHE A 236 -3.22 15.18 -6.52
C PHE A 236 -3.70 14.30 -5.38
N ILE A 237 -4.74 14.76 -4.69
CA ILE A 237 -5.55 13.93 -3.82
C ILE A 237 -6.85 13.63 -4.55
N THR A 238 -7.22 12.36 -4.62
CA THR A 238 -8.43 11.91 -5.29
C THR A 238 -9.31 11.12 -4.34
N GLY A 239 -10.62 11.35 -4.42
CA GLY A 239 -11.62 10.62 -3.65
C GLY A 239 -12.75 10.13 -4.55
N GLY A 240 -13.57 9.23 -4.03
CA GLY A 240 -14.79 8.74 -4.65
C GLY A 240 -14.60 7.67 -5.72
N ASP A 241 -13.69 7.78 -6.65
CA ASP A 241 -13.37 6.71 -7.58
C ASP A 241 -11.89 6.64 -7.94
N ILE A 242 -11.47 5.48 -8.38
CA ILE A 242 -10.08 5.19 -8.74
C ILE A 242 -9.53 6.07 -9.89
N ARG A 243 -10.40 6.65 -10.70
CA ARG A 243 -10.06 7.53 -11.80
C ARG A 243 -9.93 8.98 -11.38
N GLY A 244 -10.35 9.31 -10.15
CA GLY A 244 -10.35 10.66 -9.62
C GLY A 244 -11.32 11.61 -10.34
N LEU A 245 -12.34 11.05 -11.02
CA LEU A 245 -13.32 11.84 -11.76
C LEU A 245 -14.40 12.43 -10.88
N SER A 246 -14.71 11.79 -9.76
CA SER A 246 -15.75 12.25 -8.83
C SER A 246 -15.28 13.40 -7.95
N GLU A 247 -14.02 13.40 -7.56
CA GLU A 247 -13.42 14.45 -6.75
C GLU A 247 -11.90 14.44 -6.91
N ARG A 248 -11.30 15.62 -7.14
CA ARG A 248 -9.84 15.78 -7.23
C ARG A 248 -9.43 17.17 -6.80
N VAL A 249 -8.42 17.24 -5.94
CA VAL A 249 -7.79 18.49 -5.51
C VAL A 249 -6.30 18.46 -5.79
N THR A 250 -5.75 19.58 -6.25
CA THR A 250 -4.30 19.75 -6.44
C THR A 250 -3.72 20.49 -5.26
N TYR A 251 -2.65 19.96 -4.70
CA TYR A 251 -1.88 20.56 -3.62
C TYR A 251 -0.45 20.84 -4.07
N HIS A 252 0.18 21.80 -3.39
CA HIS A 252 1.60 22.09 -3.53
C HIS A 252 2.26 21.87 -2.16
N LEU A 253 3.32 21.06 -2.12
CA LEU A 253 4.01 20.72 -0.87
C LEU A 253 4.50 21.96 -0.11
N ASN A 254 5.00 22.96 -0.86
CA ASN A 254 5.47 24.20 -0.28
C ASN A 254 4.36 25.09 0.32
N ALA A 255 3.11 24.84 -0.05
CA ALA A 255 1.94 25.55 0.50
C ALA A 255 1.33 24.88 1.74
N LEU A 256 1.80 23.69 2.10
CA LEU A 256 1.34 23.01 3.31
C LEU A 256 1.97 23.63 4.56
N PRO A 257 1.23 23.72 5.68
CA PRO A 257 1.81 24.07 6.98
C PRO A 257 2.98 23.16 7.35
N GLU A 258 3.94 23.67 8.15
CA GLU A 258 5.10 22.86 8.55
C GLU A 258 4.71 21.58 9.28
N ALA A 259 3.61 21.56 10.02
CA ALA A 259 3.11 20.36 10.71
C ALA A 259 2.49 19.32 9.75
N GLU A 260 2.25 19.69 8.49
CA GLU A 260 1.63 18.84 7.45
C GLU A 260 2.59 18.46 6.33
N ARG A 261 3.88 18.87 6.42
CA ARG A 261 4.94 18.53 5.46
C ARG A 261 5.67 17.21 5.78
#